data_d843c8f99bb4a9626f558cdf0a2296ee
#
_entry.id   d843c8f99bb4a9626f558cdf0a2296ee
#
_cell.length_a   1.000
_cell.length_b   1.000
_cell.length_c   1.000
_cell.angle_alpha   90.00
_cell.angle_beta   90.00
_cell.angle_gamma   90.00
#
_symmetry.space_group_name_H-M   'P 1'
#
loop_
_entity.id
_entity.type
_entity.pdbx_description
1 polymer ?
#
loop_
_entity_poly.entity_id
_entity_poly.type
_entity_poly.pdbx_seq_one_letter_code
_entity_poly.pdbx_strand_id
1 'polypeptide(L)'
;MDKTASPSLETLFHIVQETDDASAVREAIMQLGYEKKPEVYPVLIEKLSDPNPSIQHAAVISLGRHGRPEAIEELVKPKIFRSPQTLVRWAAVTAVGRLGDYRVIDHLLKAVEDPEWIVRTEAVTELMVKVQEVISRREIRLARILIHMFSLDNEEIVSLAMGGLLELGSESLHLLHDALRNSSANIRSNAARTLGKMKSRGSTPYLLDLLQDEDATVRASAAEALGLIGDRISIEALVLRIQDNVEKVQEQASEALVHFGRQATIPLLNVLTRERDKFIQRALIKCLGRIGDPKSVPALISYLRSSYFIVRQAAVSALVRFGPTIVPLVLPVLSYNTSDIEPLLRDARDWHHPELQMRALNAVAGLEDHRAVPCLKQIVDEGLPDVQVAATQALFRIGCAAWGRCCALKVLAETATVSAVPKILPSLQDDSDNVRFEAVRTLGRLGGDEAVKHIILTARKDLADFVRREAFRVLRAAGLGKAGVLEVALHGLKDASREVRCQSARILGSFLDPKSILSLLRATADAHWSVRESAENALLNFGRDAVDPLIQALKSPTWTTRFRVARLLGEIGDPRAIAPLRAALGRRGERKDVRVVIEDSLRKLENPAAA
;
A
#
# COMPACT_ATOMS: atom_id res chain seq x y z
N MET A 1 -60.59 20.53 -30.93
CA MET A 1 -59.38 20.38 -31.76
C MET A 1 -59.25 18.92 -32.08
N ASP A 2 -59.54 18.58 -33.32
CA ASP A 2 -59.61 17.22 -33.82
C ASP A 2 -58.30 16.47 -33.61
N LYS A 3 -58.40 15.24 -33.14
CA LYS A 3 -57.35 14.24 -33.22
C LYS A 3 -57.12 14.01 -34.70
N THR A 4 -56.00 14.56 -35.26
CA THR A 4 -55.57 14.31 -36.62
C THR A 4 -55.46 12.80 -36.81
N ALA A 5 -56.35 12.24 -37.65
CA ALA A 5 -56.28 10.84 -38.07
C ALA A 5 -54.91 10.59 -38.69
N SER A 6 -54.24 9.50 -38.29
CA SER A 6 -52.97 9.09 -38.91
C SER A 6 -53.18 9.01 -40.43
N PRO A 7 -52.25 9.59 -41.25
CA PRO A 7 -52.40 9.60 -42.71
C PRO A 7 -52.57 8.16 -43.24
N SER A 8 -53.41 8.01 -44.27
CA SER A 8 -53.62 6.69 -44.89
C SER A 8 -52.29 6.17 -45.47
N LEU A 9 -52.15 4.85 -45.62
CA LEU A 9 -50.98 4.25 -46.24
C LEU A 9 -50.71 4.80 -47.64
N GLU A 10 -51.77 5.02 -48.40
CA GLU A 10 -51.71 5.62 -49.77
C GLU A 10 -51.16 7.06 -49.70
N THR A 11 -51.59 7.84 -48.75
CA THR A 11 -51.05 9.19 -48.51
C THR A 11 -49.58 9.16 -48.16
N LEU A 12 -49.13 8.22 -47.32
CA LEU A 12 -47.70 8.06 -46.95
C LEU A 12 -46.87 7.65 -48.17
N PHE A 13 -47.34 6.74 -49.02
CA PHE A 13 -46.64 6.37 -50.24
C PHE A 13 -46.55 7.55 -51.25
N HIS A 14 -47.62 8.31 -51.42
CA HIS A 14 -47.61 9.50 -52.24
C HIS A 14 -46.59 10.53 -51.82
N ILE A 15 -46.52 10.80 -50.47
CA ILE A 15 -45.51 11.72 -49.89
C ILE A 15 -44.08 11.21 -50.16
N VAL A 16 -43.83 9.92 -50.00
CA VAL A 16 -42.49 9.32 -50.17
C VAL A 16 -42.03 9.30 -51.62
N GLN A 17 -42.98 9.21 -52.60
CA GLN A 17 -42.67 9.05 -54.03
C GLN A 17 -42.68 10.38 -54.81
N GLU A 18 -43.52 11.33 -54.41
CA GLU A 18 -43.77 12.51 -55.22
C GLU A 18 -43.47 13.85 -54.59
N THR A 19 -43.02 13.86 -53.32
CA THR A 19 -42.72 15.12 -52.63
C THR A 19 -41.21 15.38 -52.57
N ASP A 20 -40.79 16.60 -52.98
CA ASP A 20 -39.38 17.05 -52.88
C ASP A 20 -39.01 17.55 -51.48
N ASP A 21 -40.00 17.69 -50.57
CA ASP A 21 -39.72 18.10 -49.18
C ASP A 21 -39.13 16.93 -48.38
N ALA A 22 -37.81 17.01 -48.19
CA ALA A 22 -37.05 16.00 -47.45
C ALA A 22 -37.56 15.79 -46.01
N SER A 23 -38.16 16.82 -45.38
CA SER A 23 -38.70 16.71 -44.03
C SER A 23 -39.99 15.90 -44.01
N ALA A 24 -40.88 16.19 -44.95
CA ALA A 24 -42.14 15.43 -45.12
C ALA A 24 -41.87 13.96 -45.49
N VAL A 25 -40.94 13.73 -46.41
CA VAL A 25 -40.51 12.38 -46.81
C VAL A 25 -39.93 11.60 -45.64
N ARG A 26 -39.05 12.23 -44.86
CA ARG A 26 -38.47 11.61 -43.63
C ARG A 26 -39.56 11.21 -42.64
N GLU A 27 -40.51 12.08 -42.39
CA GLU A 27 -41.59 11.81 -41.42
C GLU A 27 -42.50 10.68 -41.91
N ALA A 28 -42.88 10.69 -43.20
CA ALA A 28 -43.66 9.63 -43.81
C ALA A 28 -42.96 8.26 -43.76
N ILE A 29 -41.63 8.20 -44.03
CA ILE A 29 -40.80 6.99 -43.88
C ILE A 29 -40.82 6.50 -42.44
N MET A 30 -40.69 7.38 -41.45
CA MET A 30 -40.71 7.01 -40.04
C MET A 30 -42.06 6.45 -39.60
N GLN A 31 -43.18 6.95 -40.17
CA GLN A 31 -44.53 6.40 -39.95
C GLN A 31 -44.72 5.05 -40.65
N LEU A 32 -44.24 4.89 -41.89
CA LEU A 32 -44.25 3.62 -42.60
C LEU A 32 -43.53 2.49 -41.83
N GLY A 33 -42.49 2.81 -41.06
CA GLY A 33 -41.79 1.83 -40.21
C GLY A 33 -42.68 1.13 -39.18
N TYR A 34 -43.79 1.69 -38.79
CA TYR A 34 -44.76 1.06 -37.88
C TYR A 34 -45.79 0.19 -38.61
N GLU A 35 -45.95 0.39 -39.94
CA GLU A 35 -46.88 -0.36 -40.77
C GLU A 35 -46.27 -1.71 -41.13
N LYS A 36 -46.87 -2.83 -40.68
CA LYS A 36 -46.37 -4.20 -40.93
C LYS A 36 -46.79 -4.80 -42.28
N LYS A 37 -47.29 -3.98 -43.20
CA LYS A 37 -47.78 -4.46 -44.48
C LYS A 37 -46.65 -4.79 -45.47
N PRO A 38 -46.76 -5.89 -46.29
CA PRO A 38 -45.71 -6.31 -47.19
C PRO A 38 -45.24 -5.24 -48.17
N GLU A 39 -46.18 -4.38 -48.61
CA GLU A 39 -45.97 -3.34 -49.66
C GLU A 39 -45.02 -2.22 -49.14
N VAL A 40 -44.89 -2.05 -47.82
CA VAL A 40 -44.00 -1.03 -47.20
C VAL A 40 -42.54 -1.40 -47.35
N TYR A 41 -42.21 -2.67 -47.25
CA TYR A 41 -40.83 -3.16 -47.24
C TYR A 41 -40.00 -2.75 -48.48
N PRO A 42 -40.49 -2.94 -49.76
CA PRO A 42 -39.75 -2.52 -50.96
C PRO A 42 -39.46 -1.01 -50.97
N VAL A 43 -40.40 -0.18 -50.52
CA VAL A 43 -40.25 1.28 -50.47
C VAL A 43 -39.14 1.69 -49.47
N LEU A 44 -39.11 1.06 -48.31
CA LEU A 44 -38.05 1.33 -47.31
C LEU A 44 -36.68 0.90 -47.81
N ILE A 45 -36.58 -0.23 -48.55
CA ILE A 45 -35.32 -0.71 -49.15
C ILE A 45 -34.83 0.27 -50.23
N GLU A 46 -35.72 0.77 -51.08
CA GLU A 46 -35.38 1.76 -52.12
C GLU A 46 -34.75 3.01 -51.48
N LYS A 47 -35.33 3.53 -50.41
CA LYS A 47 -34.88 4.74 -49.71
C LYS A 47 -33.56 4.60 -48.94
N LEU A 48 -33.01 3.37 -48.80
CA LEU A 48 -31.63 3.16 -48.38
C LEU A 48 -30.60 3.76 -49.34
N SER A 49 -30.98 3.96 -50.61
CA SER A 49 -30.12 4.53 -51.65
C SER A 49 -30.35 6.01 -51.91
N ASP A 50 -31.17 6.66 -51.11
CA ASP A 50 -31.48 8.07 -51.26
C ASP A 50 -30.20 8.94 -51.06
N PRO A 51 -29.98 9.97 -51.88
CA PRO A 51 -28.83 10.85 -51.73
C PRO A 51 -28.85 11.68 -50.44
N ASN A 52 -30.01 11.87 -49.82
CA ASN A 52 -30.17 12.61 -48.57
C ASN A 52 -29.92 11.70 -47.36
N PRO A 53 -28.86 11.99 -46.54
CA PRO A 53 -28.54 11.17 -45.36
C PRO A 53 -29.66 11.10 -44.31
N SER A 54 -30.50 12.13 -44.21
CA SER A 54 -31.62 12.15 -43.25
C SER A 54 -32.73 11.17 -43.68
N ILE A 55 -32.93 10.99 -44.98
CA ILE A 55 -33.86 10.04 -45.55
C ILE A 55 -33.31 8.61 -45.40
N GLN A 56 -32.02 8.40 -45.72
CA GLN A 56 -31.34 7.13 -45.46
C GLN A 56 -31.47 6.69 -44.00
N HIS A 57 -31.17 7.61 -43.09
CA HIS A 57 -31.27 7.36 -41.63
C HIS A 57 -32.69 6.94 -41.23
N ALA A 58 -33.74 7.66 -41.74
CA ALA A 58 -35.12 7.30 -41.46
C ALA A 58 -35.50 5.93 -42.03
N ALA A 59 -35.03 5.60 -43.24
CA ALA A 59 -35.25 4.31 -43.86
C ALA A 59 -34.64 3.15 -43.06
N VAL A 60 -33.39 3.32 -42.59
CA VAL A 60 -32.71 2.33 -41.74
C VAL A 60 -33.47 2.07 -40.44
N ILE A 61 -33.86 3.14 -39.71
CA ILE A 61 -34.64 3.01 -38.46
C ILE A 61 -35.99 2.31 -38.76
N SER A 62 -36.63 2.69 -39.83
CA SER A 62 -37.97 2.15 -40.21
C SER A 62 -37.89 0.68 -40.58
N LEU A 63 -36.84 0.24 -41.25
CA LEU A 63 -36.59 -1.19 -41.51
C LEU A 63 -36.39 -1.96 -40.19
N GLY A 64 -35.62 -1.41 -39.23
CA GLY A 64 -35.45 -1.99 -37.91
C GLY A 64 -36.78 -2.11 -37.14
N ARG A 65 -37.69 -1.13 -37.28
CA ARG A 65 -39.04 -1.15 -36.70
C ARG A 65 -39.99 -2.08 -37.43
N HIS A 66 -39.89 -2.14 -38.76
CA HIS A 66 -40.71 -3.01 -39.58
C HIS A 66 -40.54 -4.49 -39.21
N GLY A 67 -39.33 -4.89 -38.82
CA GLY A 67 -39.08 -6.16 -38.15
C GLY A 67 -38.87 -7.35 -39.09
N ARG A 68 -38.59 -7.15 -40.39
CA ARG A 68 -38.26 -8.24 -41.33
C ARG A 68 -36.78 -8.58 -41.31
N PRO A 69 -36.38 -9.82 -40.96
CA PRO A 69 -34.97 -10.23 -40.91
C PRO A 69 -34.24 -10.13 -42.26
N GLU A 70 -34.95 -10.20 -43.36
CA GLU A 70 -34.39 -10.10 -44.73
C GLU A 70 -33.71 -8.74 -44.95
N ALA A 71 -34.11 -7.70 -44.21
CA ALA A 71 -33.48 -6.38 -44.27
C ALA A 71 -32.01 -6.37 -43.85
N ILE A 72 -31.57 -7.35 -43.08
CA ILE A 72 -30.19 -7.44 -42.58
C ILE A 72 -29.22 -7.47 -43.77
N GLU A 73 -29.49 -8.22 -44.82
CA GLU A 73 -28.63 -8.35 -46.00
C GLU A 73 -28.36 -7.00 -46.69
N GLU A 74 -29.34 -6.10 -46.69
CA GLU A 74 -29.19 -4.74 -47.23
C GLU A 74 -28.51 -3.79 -46.22
N LEU A 75 -28.87 -3.89 -44.95
CA LEU A 75 -28.33 -3.03 -43.87
C LEU A 75 -26.85 -3.25 -43.62
N VAL A 76 -26.32 -4.46 -43.77
CA VAL A 76 -24.89 -4.77 -43.58
C VAL A 76 -24.01 -4.41 -44.77
N LYS A 77 -24.59 -4.00 -45.89
CA LYS A 77 -23.82 -3.55 -47.07
C LYS A 77 -22.93 -2.35 -46.69
N PRO A 78 -21.70 -2.26 -47.25
CA PRO A 78 -20.78 -1.18 -46.93
C PRO A 78 -21.35 0.23 -47.12
N LYS A 79 -22.28 0.40 -48.07
CA LYS A 79 -22.95 1.69 -48.33
C LYS A 79 -23.72 2.22 -47.12
N ILE A 80 -24.27 1.35 -46.29
CA ILE A 80 -25.06 1.67 -45.10
C ILE A 80 -24.20 1.49 -43.82
N PHE A 81 -23.68 0.28 -43.64
CA PHE A 81 -22.97 -0.09 -42.42
C PHE A 81 -21.63 0.65 -42.22
N ARG A 82 -20.99 1.11 -43.31
CA ARG A 82 -19.80 1.95 -43.35
C ARG A 82 -20.06 3.32 -43.98
N SER A 83 -21.29 3.81 -43.89
CA SER A 83 -21.66 5.13 -44.41
C SER A 83 -20.74 6.22 -43.86
N PRO A 84 -20.37 7.24 -44.62
CA PRO A 84 -19.63 8.40 -44.09
C PRO A 84 -20.42 9.15 -42.99
N GLN A 85 -21.74 8.97 -42.96
CA GLN A 85 -22.62 9.64 -42.00
C GLN A 85 -22.76 8.83 -40.69
N THR A 86 -22.35 9.37 -39.59
CA THR A 86 -22.37 8.72 -38.25
C THR A 86 -23.78 8.23 -37.87
N LEU A 87 -24.81 9.05 -38.08
CA LEU A 87 -26.19 8.69 -37.73
C LEU A 87 -26.72 7.51 -38.53
N VAL A 88 -26.31 7.37 -39.81
CA VAL A 88 -26.69 6.22 -40.66
C VAL A 88 -26.02 4.95 -40.13
N ARG A 89 -24.73 5.01 -39.78
CA ARG A 89 -24.02 3.86 -39.18
C ARG A 89 -24.65 3.46 -37.85
N TRP A 90 -24.89 4.44 -36.96
CA TRP A 90 -25.53 4.19 -35.67
C TRP A 90 -26.90 3.51 -35.83
N ALA A 91 -27.76 4.04 -36.71
CA ALA A 91 -29.07 3.44 -37.00
C ALA A 91 -28.96 2.03 -37.59
N ALA A 92 -27.95 1.79 -38.45
CA ALA A 92 -27.69 0.47 -39.02
C ALA A 92 -27.32 -0.56 -37.95
N VAL A 93 -26.46 -0.19 -37.00
CA VAL A 93 -26.08 -1.04 -35.88
C VAL A 93 -27.30 -1.40 -35.02
N THR A 94 -28.12 -0.39 -34.66
CA THR A 94 -29.36 -0.60 -33.91
C THR A 94 -30.36 -1.49 -34.66
N ALA A 95 -30.56 -1.24 -35.97
CA ALA A 95 -31.49 -2.02 -36.75
C ALA A 95 -31.04 -3.48 -36.94
N VAL A 96 -29.76 -3.69 -37.22
CA VAL A 96 -29.15 -5.03 -37.35
C VAL A 96 -29.20 -5.79 -36.02
N GLY A 97 -28.92 -5.12 -34.88
CA GLY A 97 -29.05 -5.72 -33.57
C GLY A 97 -30.48 -6.17 -33.26
N ARG A 98 -31.47 -5.36 -33.57
CA ARG A 98 -32.90 -5.70 -33.35
C ARG A 98 -33.43 -6.80 -34.25
N LEU A 99 -33.06 -6.81 -35.53
CA LEU A 99 -33.59 -7.71 -36.52
C LEU A 99 -32.89 -9.07 -36.55
N GLY A 100 -31.60 -9.09 -36.21
CA GLY A 100 -30.75 -10.25 -36.36
C GLY A 100 -30.78 -11.21 -35.18
N ASP A 101 -30.42 -12.44 -35.48
CA ASP A 101 -30.01 -13.44 -34.49
C ASP A 101 -28.47 -13.38 -34.29
N TYR A 102 -27.89 -14.42 -33.73
CA TYR A 102 -26.46 -14.52 -33.49
C TYR A 102 -25.57 -14.32 -34.75
N ARG A 103 -26.08 -14.49 -35.97
CA ARG A 103 -25.32 -14.32 -37.21
C ARG A 103 -24.88 -12.88 -37.46
N VAL A 104 -25.51 -11.91 -36.78
CA VAL A 104 -25.13 -10.49 -36.88
C VAL A 104 -23.95 -10.13 -35.97
N ILE A 105 -23.53 -11.00 -35.06
CA ILE A 105 -22.46 -10.74 -34.10
C ILE A 105 -21.15 -10.31 -34.77
N ASP A 106 -20.76 -10.93 -35.88
CA ASP A 106 -19.57 -10.55 -36.66
C ASP A 106 -19.66 -9.12 -37.22
N HIS A 107 -20.84 -8.64 -37.55
CA HIS A 107 -21.04 -7.26 -37.98
C HIS A 107 -20.99 -6.29 -36.82
N LEU A 108 -21.62 -6.64 -35.69
CA LEU A 108 -21.56 -5.84 -34.44
C LEU A 108 -20.13 -5.73 -33.92
N LEU A 109 -19.35 -6.81 -33.97
CA LEU A 109 -17.92 -6.78 -33.57
C LEU A 109 -17.11 -5.77 -34.41
N LYS A 110 -17.36 -5.68 -35.73
CA LYS A 110 -16.71 -4.68 -36.58
C LYS A 110 -17.15 -3.26 -36.24
N ALA A 111 -18.37 -3.06 -35.77
CA ALA A 111 -18.89 -1.76 -35.38
C ALA A 111 -18.36 -1.29 -33.99
N VAL A 112 -17.86 -2.20 -33.15
CA VAL A 112 -17.19 -1.84 -31.90
C VAL A 112 -15.89 -1.06 -32.13
N GLU A 113 -15.28 -1.19 -33.31
CA GLU A 113 -14.08 -0.45 -33.73
C GLU A 113 -14.40 0.83 -34.53
N ASP A 114 -15.66 1.27 -34.60
CA ASP A 114 -16.06 2.47 -35.32
C ASP A 114 -15.33 3.72 -34.78
N PRO A 115 -14.90 4.67 -35.63
CA PRO A 115 -14.25 5.90 -35.19
C PRO A 115 -15.12 6.72 -34.21
N GLU A 116 -16.44 6.67 -34.36
CA GLU A 116 -17.38 7.47 -33.57
C GLU A 116 -17.86 6.72 -32.32
N TRP A 117 -17.72 7.34 -31.16
CA TRP A 117 -18.04 6.72 -29.87
C TRP A 117 -19.51 6.25 -29.77
N ILE A 118 -20.47 7.02 -30.35
CA ILE A 118 -21.90 6.69 -30.27
C ILE A 118 -22.22 5.37 -31.01
N VAL A 119 -21.53 5.11 -32.12
CA VAL A 119 -21.68 3.86 -32.90
C VAL A 119 -21.07 2.71 -32.10
N ARG A 120 -19.87 2.93 -31.51
CA ARG A 120 -19.22 1.90 -30.66
C ARG A 120 -20.11 1.49 -29.49
N THR A 121 -20.66 2.50 -28.76
CA THR A 121 -21.52 2.23 -27.60
C THR A 121 -22.75 1.44 -27.95
N GLU A 122 -23.41 1.80 -29.06
CA GLU A 122 -24.58 1.07 -29.55
C GLU A 122 -24.20 -0.37 -29.96
N ALA A 123 -23.07 -0.52 -30.67
CA ALA A 123 -22.58 -1.84 -31.06
C ALA A 123 -22.31 -2.75 -29.86
N VAL A 124 -21.71 -2.21 -28.80
CA VAL A 124 -21.49 -2.94 -27.55
C VAL A 124 -22.81 -3.35 -26.90
N THR A 125 -23.78 -2.43 -26.84
CA THR A 125 -25.10 -2.69 -26.25
C THR A 125 -25.84 -3.80 -26.98
N GLU A 126 -25.94 -3.74 -28.31
CA GLU A 126 -26.60 -4.75 -29.11
C GLU A 126 -25.84 -6.09 -29.11
N LEU A 127 -24.48 -6.04 -29.09
CA LEU A 127 -23.63 -7.22 -28.96
C LEU A 127 -23.89 -7.95 -27.64
N MET A 128 -23.96 -7.21 -26.52
CA MET A 128 -24.27 -7.79 -25.21
C MET A 128 -25.61 -8.52 -25.19
N VAL A 129 -26.65 -7.91 -25.79
CA VAL A 129 -27.98 -8.54 -25.92
C VAL A 129 -27.90 -9.84 -26.72
N LYS A 130 -27.20 -9.81 -27.88
CA LYS A 130 -27.11 -11.00 -28.76
C LYS A 130 -26.28 -12.11 -28.14
N VAL A 131 -25.17 -11.77 -27.49
CA VAL A 131 -24.35 -12.77 -26.78
C VAL A 131 -25.15 -13.41 -25.65
N GLN A 132 -25.94 -12.64 -24.89
CA GLN A 132 -26.76 -13.18 -23.80
C GLN A 132 -27.85 -14.14 -24.33
N GLU A 133 -28.49 -13.82 -25.47
CA GLU A 133 -29.43 -14.74 -26.13
C GLU A 133 -28.79 -16.08 -26.50
N VAL A 134 -27.55 -16.01 -26.95
CA VAL A 134 -26.76 -17.13 -27.41
C VAL A 134 -26.31 -18.01 -26.25
N ILE A 135 -25.80 -17.40 -25.19
CA ILE A 135 -25.40 -18.10 -23.98
C ILE A 135 -26.57 -18.93 -23.42
N SER A 136 -27.78 -18.34 -23.42
CA SER A 136 -28.99 -19.04 -22.96
C SER A 136 -29.36 -20.28 -23.79
N ARG A 137 -28.93 -20.35 -25.07
CA ARG A 137 -29.17 -21.49 -25.97
C ARG A 137 -28.08 -22.56 -25.95
N ARG A 138 -26.94 -22.32 -25.28
CA ARG A 138 -25.77 -23.20 -25.21
C ARG A 138 -25.24 -23.68 -26.58
N GLU A 139 -25.19 -22.78 -27.57
CA GLU A 139 -24.69 -23.12 -28.87
C GLU A 139 -23.16 -23.07 -28.96
N ILE A 140 -22.49 -24.20 -29.00
CA ILE A 140 -21.01 -24.32 -29.04
C ILE A 140 -20.37 -23.61 -30.25
N ARG A 141 -21.11 -23.48 -31.36
CA ARG A 141 -20.64 -22.76 -32.59
C ARG A 141 -20.20 -21.35 -32.29
N LEU A 142 -20.70 -20.77 -31.21
CA LEU A 142 -20.43 -19.40 -30.76
C LEU A 142 -19.20 -19.26 -29.90
N ALA A 143 -18.67 -20.35 -29.37
CA ALA A 143 -17.45 -20.31 -28.58
C ALA A 143 -16.27 -19.66 -29.35
N ARG A 144 -16.19 -19.86 -30.67
CA ARG A 144 -15.19 -19.19 -31.52
C ARG A 144 -15.39 -17.69 -31.59
N ILE A 145 -16.63 -17.22 -31.64
CA ILE A 145 -16.95 -15.79 -31.63
C ILE A 145 -16.62 -15.19 -30.28
N LEU A 146 -17.00 -15.86 -29.19
CA LEU A 146 -16.66 -15.43 -27.83
C LEU A 146 -15.14 -15.33 -27.62
N ILE A 147 -14.38 -16.28 -28.15
CA ILE A 147 -12.91 -16.24 -28.12
C ILE A 147 -12.38 -15.08 -28.99
N HIS A 148 -12.99 -14.78 -30.14
CA HIS A 148 -12.59 -13.64 -30.95
C HIS A 148 -12.82 -12.31 -30.23
N MET A 149 -13.86 -12.19 -29.39
CA MET A 149 -14.11 -11.02 -28.56
C MET A 149 -12.98 -10.74 -27.57
N PHE A 150 -12.13 -11.71 -27.23
CA PHE A 150 -10.93 -11.52 -26.40
C PHE A 150 -9.86 -10.62 -27.04
N SER A 151 -9.91 -10.40 -28.36
CA SER A 151 -9.00 -9.48 -29.05
C SER A 151 -9.34 -8.01 -28.82
N LEU A 152 -10.57 -7.71 -28.37
CA LEU A 152 -11.06 -6.35 -28.21
C LEU A 152 -10.51 -5.72 -26.93
N ASP A 153 -10.17 -4.44 -27.01
CA ASP A 153 -9.74 -3.63 -25.87
C ASP A 153 -10.95 -3.03 -25.13
N ASN A 154 -11.87 -3.93 -24.73
CA ASN A 154 -13.07 -3.58 -23.98
C ASN A 154 -13.34 -4.64 -22.90
N GLU A 155 -13.16 -4.25 -21.65
CA GLU A 155 -13.23 -5.18 -20.50
C GLU A 155 -14.64 -5.75 -20.28
N GLU A 156 -15.70 -5.00 -20.59
CA GLU A 156 -17.09 -5.46 -20.47
C GLU A 156 -17.39 -6.58 -21.47
N ILE A 157 -16.96 -6.40 -22.72
CA ILE A 157 -17.12 -7.41 -23.78
C ILE A 157 -16.32 -8.67 -23.46
N VAL A 158 -15.06 -8.49 -23.02
CA VAL A 158 -14.19 -9.62 -22.64
C VAL A 158 -14.80 -10.37 -21.46
N SER A 159 -15.33 -9.66 -20.47
CA SER A 159 -15.98 -10.26 -19.29
C SER A 159 -17.25 -11.04 -19.68
N LEU A 160 -18.05 -10.49 -20.57
CA LEU A 160 -19.24 -11.16 -21.10
C LEU A 160 -18.87 -12.43 -21.87
N ALA A 161 -17.87 -12.35 -22.77
CA ALA A 161 -17.38 -13.49 -23.53
C ALA A 161 -16.84 -14.60 -22.62
N MET A 162 -16.10 -14.20 -21.58
CA MET A 162 -15.59 -15.11 -20.54
C MET A 162 -16.76 -15.80 -19.81
N GLY A 163 -17.78 -15.03 -19.41
CA GLY A 163 -19.00 -15.55 -18.77
C GLY A 163 -19.68 -16.62 -19.65
N GLY A 164 -19.87 -16.33 -20.95
CA GLY A 164 -20.46 -17.27 -21.90
C GLY A 164 -19.66 -18.56 -22.05
N LEU A 165 -18.33 -18.46 -22.13
CA LEU A 165 -17.46 -19.65 -22.21
C LEU A 165 -17.49 -20.48 -20.92
N LEU A 166 -17.64 -19.82 -19.75
CA LEU A 166 -17.81 -20.52 -18.47
C LEU A 166 -19.13 -21.29 -18.42
N GLU A 167 -20.22 -20.73 -18.96
CA GLU A 167 -21.52 -21.43 -19.05
C GLU A 167 -21.51 -22.62 -20.03
N LEU A 168 -20.75 -22.51 -21.14
CA LEU A 168 -20.51 -23.62 -22.06
C LEU A 168 -19.68 -24.75 -21.40
N GLY A 169 -18.89 -24.41 -20.40
CA GLY A 169 -18.14 -25.37 -19.58
C GLY A 169 -17.18 -26.24 -20.42
N SER A 170 -17.19 -27.55 -20.18
CA SER A 170 -16.24 -28.50 -20.78
C SER A 170 -16.29 -28.54 -22.33
N GLU A 171 -17.39 -28.16 -22.94
CA GLU A 171 -17.56 -28.17 -24.39
C GLU A 171 -16.64 -27.13 -25.07
N SER A 172 -16.32 -26.01 -24.39
CA SER A 172 -15.44 -24.96 -24.90
C SER A 172 -13.95 -25.23 -24.73
N LEU A 173 -13.56 -26.26 -23.94
CA LEU A 173 -12.15 -26.48 -23.53
C LEU A 173 -11.20 -26.64 -24.71
N HIS A 174 -11.56 -27.42 -25.74
CA HIS A 174 -10.69 -27.64 -26.90
C HIS A 174 -10.42 -26.34 -27.67
N LEU A 175 -11.45 -25.48 -27.83
CA LEU A 175 -11.30 -24.18 -28.47
C LEU A 175 -10.47 -23.20 -27.63
N LEU A 176 -10.61 -23.26 -26.32
CA LEU A 176 -9.77 -22.46 -25.41
C LEU A 176 -8.31 -22.92 -25.44
N HIS A 177 -8.04 -24.24 -25.53
CA HIS A 177 -6.67 -24.74 -25.70
C HIS A 177 -6.04 -24.27 -27.02
N ASP A 178 -6.83 -24.27 -28.12
CA ASP A 178 -6.38 -23.71 -29.40
C ASP A 178 -6.10 -22.19 -29.28
N ALA A 179 -6.94 -21.47 -28.55
CA ALA A 179 -6.79 -20.04 -28.32
C ALA A 179 -5.51 -19.67 -27.53
N LEU A 180 -4.96 -20.57 -26.71
CA LEU A 180 -3.68 -20.35 -26.03
C LEU A 180 -2.48 -20.23 -26.98
N ARG A 181 -2.63 -20.64 -28.25
CA ARG A 181 -1.60 -20.55 -29.29
C ARG A 181 -1.89 -19.44 -30.32
N ASN A 182 -2.85 -18.57 -30.04
CA ASN A 182 -3.23 -17.48 -30.94
C ASN A 182 -2.09 -16.45 -31.05
N SER A 183 -1.98 -15.77 -32.19
CA SER A 183 -1.00 -14.69 -32.41
C SER A 183 -1.25 -13.48 -31.51
N SER A 184 -2.51 -13.18 -31.13
CA SER A 184 -2.87 -12.09 -30.25
C SER A 184 -2.62 -12.45 -28.78
N ALA A 185 -1.78 -11.66 -28.09
CA ALA A 185 -1.52 -11.80 -26.66
C ALA A 185 -2.81 -11.65 -25.81
N ASN A 186 -3.73 -10.76 -26.21
CA ASN A 186 -5.02 -10.58 -25.53
C ASN A 186 -5.85 -11.86 -25.57
N ILE A 187 -5.88 -12.56 -26.71
CA ILE A 187 -6.62 -13.83 -26.83
C ILE A 187 -5.96 -14.89 -25.95
N ARG A 188 -4.63 -15.04 -26.00
CA ARG A 188 -3.92 -16.02 -25.17
C ARG A 188 -4.14 -15.76 -23.66
N SER A 189 -4.01 -14.50 -23.26
CA SER A 189 -4.18 -14.08 -21.85
C SER A 189 -5.61 -14.35 -21.34
N ASN A 190 -6.63 -13.93 -22.08
CA ASN A 190 -8.03 -14.10 -21.66
C ASN A 190 -8.48 -15.57 -21.73
N ALA A 191 -7.97 -16.36 -22.68
CA ALA A 191 -8.18 -17.81 -22.70
C ALA A 191 -7.57 -18.48 -21.47
N ALA A 192 -6.34 -18.13 -21.09
CA ALA A 192 -5.69 -18.62 -19.86
C ALA A 192 -6.52 -18.29 -18.62
N ARG A 193 -6.98 -17.03 -18.46
CA ARG A 193 -7.83 -16.60 -17.34
C ARG A 193 -9.16 -17.38 -17.30
N THR A 194 -9.77 -17.62 -18.47
CA THR A 194 -11.02 -18.39 -18.58
C THR A 194 -10.81 -19.83 -18.10
N LEU A 195 -9.75 -20.51 -18.56
CA LEU A 195 -9.40 -21.87 -18.11
C LEU A 195 -9.10 -21.96 -16.62
N GLY A 196 -8.46 -20.92 -16.07
CA GLY A 196 -8.24 -20.78 -14.63
C GLY A 196 -9.55 -20.72 -13.84
N LYS A 197 -10.50 -19.88 -14.28
CA LYS A 197 -11.83 -19.77 -13.65
C LYS A 197 -12.65 -21.06 -13.78
N MET A 198 -12.49 -21.80 -14.90
CA MET A 198 -13.09 -23.14 -15.08
C MET A 198 -12.50 -24.19 -14.14
N LYS A 199 -11.35 -23.92 -13.53
CA LYS A 199 -10.58 -24.86 -12.71
C LYS A 199 -10.29 -26.18 -13.42
N SER A 200 -10.02 -26.13 -14.73
CA SER A 200 -9.76 -27.29 -15.56
C SER A 200 -8.35 -27.84 -15.33
N ARG A 201 -8.21 -28.93 -14.57
CA ARG A 201 -6.90 -29.58 -14.35
C ARG A 201 -6.27 -30.09 -15.63
N GLY A 202 -7.06 -30.53 -16.60
CA GLY A 202 -6.57 -30.93 -17.93
C GLY A 202 -5.87 -29.82 -18.70
N SER A 203 -6.09 -28.55 -18.32
CA SER A 203 -5.45 -27.39 -18.95
C SER A 203 -4.07 -27.05 -18.35
N THR A 204 -3.69 -27.68 -17.23
CA THR A 204 -2.39 -27.40 -16.55
C THR A 204 -1.19 -27.47 -17.50
N PRO A 205 -0.99 -28.51 -18.33
CA PRO A 205 0.18 -28.59 -19.22
C PRO A 205 0.28 -27.40 -20.19
N TYR A 206 -0.85 -27.01 -20.78
CA TYR A 206 -0.89 -25.88 -21.71
C TYR A 206 -0.58 -24.55 -21.03
N LEU A 207 -1.05 -24.36 -19.80
CA LEU A 207 -0.80 -23.14 -19.03
C LEU A 207 0.65 -23.08 -18.50
N LEU A 208 1.30 -24.21 -18.27
CA LEU A 208 2.73 -24.28 -17.92
C LEU A 208 3.60 -23.76 -19.07
N ASP A 209 3.24 -24.09 -20.33
CA ASP A 209 3.94 -23.58 -21.50
C ASP A 209 3.80 -22.04 -21.59
N LEU A 210 2.63 -21.49 -21.26
CA LEU A 210 2.39 -20.04 -21.27
C LEU A 210 3.14 -19.26 -20.19
N LEU A 211 3.66 -19.91 -19.16
CA LEU A 211 4.55 -19.24 -18.21
C LEU A 211 5.86 -18.76 -18.86
N GLN A 212 6.17 -19.21 -20.07
CA GLN A 212 7.34 -18.80 -20.85
C GLN A 212 6.98 -17.92 -22.06
N ASP A 213 5.73 -17.45 -22.15
CA ASP A 213 5.27 -16.59 -23.23
C ASP A 213 6.12 -15.32 -23.35
N GLU A 214 6.33 -14.82 -24.55
CA GLU A 214 7.03 -13.55 -24.81
C GLU A 214 6.34 -12.36 -24.14
N ASP A 215 5.00 -12.37 -24.08
CA ASP A 215 4.20 -11.31 -23.48
C ASP A 215 4.02 -11.52 -21.97
N ALA A 216 4.38 -10.49 -21.20
CA ALA A 216 4.29 -10.53 -19.74
C ALA A 216 2.85 -10.64 -19.20
N THR A 217 1.87 -10.11 -19.96
CA THR A 217 0.45 -10.19 -19.56
C THR A 217 -0.04 -11.64 -19.68
N VAL A 218 0.41 -12.35 -20.70
CA VAL A 218 0.11 -13.78 -20.88
C VAL A 218 0.74 -14.60 -19.77
N ARG A 219 2.04 -14.37 -19.47
CA ARG A 219 2.71 -15.05 -18.34
C ARG A 219 2.00 -14.82 -17.02
N ALA A 220 1.59 -13.58 -16.74
CA ALA A 220 0.86 -13.23 -15.51
C ALA A 220 -0.51 -13.93 -15.45
N SER A 221 -1.25 -13.96 -16.55
CA SER A 221 -2.55 -14.64 -16.62
C SER A 221 -2.42 -16.16 -16.51
N ALA A 222 -1.36 -16.75 -17.06
CA ALA A 222 -1.06 -18.17 -16.88
C ALA A 222 -0.74 -18.49 -15.40
N ALA A 223 0.02 -17.64 -14.72
CA ALA A 223 0.31 -17.80 -13.29
C ALA A 223 -0.97 -17.71 -12.44
N GLU A 224 -1.83 -16.72 -12.70
CA GLU A 224 -3.14 -16.59 -12.06
C GLU A 224 -4.00 -17.85 -12.27
N ALA A 225 -4.10 -18.31 -13.51
CA ALA A 225 -4.89 -19.48 -13.89
C ALA A 225 -4.41 -20.74 -13.18
N LEU A 226 -3.10 -21.00 -13.14
CA LEU A 226 -2.51 -22.14 -12.45
C LEU A 226 -2.77 -22.10 -10.94
N GLY A 227 -2.74 -20.91 -10.35
CA GLY A 227 -3.12 -20.70 -8.95
C GLY A 227 -4.58 -21.07 -8.67
N LEU A 228 -5.52 -20.67 -9.57
CA LEU A 228 -6.94 -20.97 -9.45
C LEU A 228 -7.24 -22.47 -9.65
N ILE A 229 -6.52 -23.14 -10.54
CA ILE A 229 -6.65 -24.58 -10.78
C ILE A 229 -6.16 -25.40 -9.59
N GLY A 230 -5.08 -24.97 -8.95
CA GLY A 230 -4.54 -25.60 -7.76
C GLY A 230 -3.87 -26.95 -8.01
N ASP A 231 -3.35 -27.20 -9.22
CA ASP A 231 -2.61 -28.42 -9.53
C ASP A 231 -1.15 -28.31 -9.04
N ARG A 232 -0.74 -29.24 -8.18
CA ARG A 232 0.58 -29.25 -7.53
C ARG A 232 1.77 -29.25 -8.50
N ILE A 233 1.60 -29.79 -9.69
CA ILE A 233 2.63 -29.85 -10.74
C ILE A 233 3.12 -28.45 -11.11
N SER A 234 2.27 -27.42 -10.97
CA SER A 234 2.58 -26.04 -11.32
C SER A 234 3.44 -25.29 -10.28
N ILE A 235 3.58 -25.82 -9.05
CA ILE A 235 4.25 -25.11 -7.95
C ILE A 235 5.69 -24.72 -8.30
N GLU A 236 6.49 -25.68 -8.82
CA GLU A 236 7.90 -25.41 -9.14
C GLU A 236 8.05 -24.37 -10.26
N ALA A 237 7.20 -24.46 -11.28
CA ALA A 237 7.20 -23.49 -12.38
C ALA A 237 6.78 -22.09 -11.90
N LEU A 238 5.80 -21.99 -11.01
CA LEU A 238 5.37 -20.71 -10.41
C LEU A 238 6.45 -20.11 -9.51
N VAL A 239 7.19 -20.94 -8.75
CA VAL A 239 8.32 -20.45 -7.92
C VAL A 239 9.39 -19.80 -8.79
N LEU A 240 9.68 -20.34 -9.98
CA LEU A 240 10.59 -19.73 -10.93
C LEU A 240 10.08 -18.37 -11.46
N ARG A 241 8.76 -18.17 -11.55
CA ARG A 241 8.17 -16.91 -12.01
C ARG A 241 8.24 -15.77 -10.96
N ILE A 242 8.57 -16.07 -9.71
CA ILE A 242 8.92 -15.01 -8.73
C ILE A 242 10.19 -14.26 -9.18
N GLN A 243 11.04 -14.88 -10.01
CA GLN A 243 12.24 -14.27 -10.60
C GLN A 243 11.98 -13.62 -11.97
N ASP A 244 10.74 -13.47 -12.39
CA ASP A 244 10.41 -12.84 -13.68
C ASP A 244 10.89 -11.37 -13.71
N ASN A 245 11.27 -10.88 -14.88
CA ASN A 245 11.73 -9.50 -15.06
C ASN A 245 10.61 -8.45 -14.95
N VAL A 246 9.33 -8.87 -14.95
CA VAL A 246 8.16 -8.01 -14.85
C VAL A 246 7.46 -8.21 -13.51
N GLU A 247 7.32 -7.13 -12.74
CA GLU A 247 6.73 -7.14 -11.39
C GLU A 247 5.33 -7.76 -11.35
N LYS A 248 4.49 -7.47 -12.34
CA LYS A 248 3.14 -8.05 -12.44
C LYS A 248 3.14 -9.58 -12.51
N VAL A 249 4.12 -10.18 -13.20
CA VAL A 249 4.27 -11.65 -13.26
C VAL A 249 4.70 -12.20 -11.91
N GLN A 250 5.67 -11.53 -11.25
CA GLN A 250 6.12 -11.89 -9.89
C GLN A 250 4.95 -11.87 -8.90
N GLU A 251 4.10 -10.84 -8.97
CA GLU A 251 2.92 -10.70 -8.11
C GLU A 251 1.92 -11.83 -8.33
N GLN A 252 1.55 -12.11 -9.58
CA GLN A 252 0.59 -13.16 -9.89
C GLN A 252 1.12 -14.56 -9.52
N ALA A 253 2.42 -14.82 -9.74
CA ALA A 253 3.04 -16.06 -9.29
C ALA A 253 3.04 -16.17 -7.75
N SER A 254 3.30 -15.08 -7.04
CA SER A 254 3.25 -15.04 -5.57
C SER A 254 1.83 -15.27 -5.05
N GLU A 255 0.82 -14.66 -5.66
CA GLU A 255 -0.59 -14.88 -5.33
C GLU A 255 -1.00 -16.35 -5.55
N ALA A 256 -0.63 -16.90 -6.71
CA ALA A 256 -0.88 -18.31 -7.03
C ALA A 256 -0.25 -19.24 -5.97
N LEU A 257 1.01 -19.01 -5.59
CA LEU A 257 1.70 -19.83 -4.58
C LEU A 257 1.06 -19.69 -3.18
N VAL A 258 0.53 -18.53 -2.84
CA VAL A 258 -0.23 -18.35 -1.59
C VAL A 258 -1.52 -19.19 -1.62
N HIS A 259 -2.18 -19.30 -2.77
CA HIS A 259 -3.35 -20.19 -2.91
C HIS A 259 -3.01 -21.68 -2.70
N PHE A 260 -1.80 -22.12 -3.11
CA PHE A 260 -1.31 -23.48 -2.80
C PHE A 260 -1.06 -23.71 -1.31
N GLY A 261 -0.89 -22.64 -0.55
CA GLY A 261 -0.68 -22.70 0.89
C GLY A 261 0.58 -23.51 1.25
N ARG A 262 0.45 -24.37 2.26
CA ARG A 262 1.59 -25.15 2.81
C ARG A 262 2.33 -26.02 1.80
N GLN A 263 1.70 -26.36 0.67
CA GLN A 263 2.33 -27.19 -0.37
C GLN A 263 3.49 -26.45 -1.06
N ALA A 264 3.42 -25.12 -1.15
CA ALA A 264 4.45 -24.29 -1.75
C ALA A 264 5.62 -23.97 -0.78
N THR A 265 5.48 -24.26 0.53
CA THR A 265 6.47 -23.86 1.53
C THR A 265 7.87 -24.41 1.23
N ILE A 266 8.01 -25.72 1.01
CA ILE A 266 9.33 -26.33 0.78
C ILE A 266 9.96 -25.89 -0.54
N PRO A 267 9.25 -25.88 -1.68
CA PRO A 267 9.78 -25.30 -2.92
C PRO A 267 10.28 -23.87 -2.76
N LEU A 268 9.51 -22.99 -2.09
CA LEU A 268 9.91 -21.61 -1.82
C LEU A 268 11.17 -21.51 -0.94
N LEU A 269 11.27 -22.34 0.10
CA LEU A 269 12.46 -22.39 0.97
C LEU A 269 13.70 -22.83 0.21
N ASN A 270 13.58 -23.82 -0.68
CA ASN A 270 14.70 -24.32 -1.49
C ASN A 270 15.26 -23.22 -2.42
N VAL A 271 14.40 -22.38 -3.00
CA VAL A 271 14.86 -21.25 -3.83
C VAL A 271 15.42 -20.17 -2.93
N LEU A 272 14.75 -19.81 -1.84
CA LEU A 272 15.17 -18.75 -0.92
C LEU A 272 16.59 -18.96 -0.36
N THR A 273 16.98 -20.21 -0.06
CA THR A 273 18.32 -20.53 0.46
C THR A 273 19.46 -20.32 -0.56
N ARG A 274 19.15 -20.38 -1.85
CA ARG A 274 20.11 -20.22 -2.95
C ARG A 274 20.10 -18.83 -3.56
N GLU A 275 19.03 -18.09 -3.35
CA GLU A 275 18.82 -16.78 -3.93
C GLU A 275 19.73 -15.71 -3.31
N ARG A 276 20.30 -14.84 -4.13
CA ARG A 276 21.19 -13.76 -3.69
C ARG A 276 20.61 -12.36 -3.99
N ASP A 277 19.66 -12.26 -4.91
CA ASP A 277 18.99 -10.99 -5.19
C ASP A 277 18.05 -10.61 -4.04
N LYS A 278 18.29 -9.41 -3.50
CA LYS A 278 17.53 -8.89 -2.35
C LYS A 278 16.04 -8.66 -2.64
N PHE A 279 15.68 -8.34 -3.88
CA PHE A 279 14.29 -8.09 -4.27
C PHE A 279 13.52 -9.41 -4.37
N ILE A 280 14.16 -10.43 -4.94
CA ILE A 280 13.60 -11.78 -5.02
C ILE A 280 13.50 -12.41 -3.63
N GLN A 281 14.55 -12.30 -2.80
CA GLN A 281 14.47 -12.74 -1.39
C GLN A 281 13.29 -12.09 -0.68
N ARG A 282 13.10 -10.78 -0.85
CA ARG A 282 11.95 -10.06 -0.28
C ARG A 282 10.62 -10.64 -0.75
N ALA A 283 10.47 -10.93 -2.04
CA ALA A 283 9.24 -11.51 -2.60
C ALA A 283 8.96 -12.91 -2.04
N LEU A 284 9.97 -13.78 -2.00
CA LEU A 284 9.88 -15.13 -1.43
C LEU A 284 9.50 -15.10 0.06
N ILE A 285 10.14 -14.23 0.85
CA ILE A 285 9.85 -14.06 2.28
C ILE A 285 8.42 -13.56 2.50
N LYS A 286 7.96 -12.59 1.70
CA LYS A 286 6.57 -12.10 1.76
C LYS A 286 5.58 -13.22 1.45
N CYS A 287 5.88 -14.04 0.44
CA CYS A 287 5.04 -15.18 0.06
C CYS A 287 4.96 -16.20 1.21
N LEU A 288 6.10 -16.61 1.79
CA LEU A 288 6.15 -17.53 2.94
C LEU A 288 5.39 -16.99 4.17
N GLY A 289 5.51 -15.67 4.44
CA GLY A 289 4.76 -15.02 5.52
C GLY A 289 3.25 -14.99 5.28
N ARG A 290 2.80 -14.90 4.03
CA ARG A 290 1.38 -14.97 3.66
C ARG A 290 0.83 -16.39 3.74
N ILE A 291 1.63 -17.39 3.38
CA ILE A 291 1.29 -18.82 3.51
C ILE A 291 1.10 -19.19 4.98
N GLY A 292 1.91 -18.65 5.87
CA GLY A 292 1.77 -18.88 7.31
C GLY A 292 2.09 -20.30 7.77
N ASP A 293 2.93 -21.04 7.04
CA ASP A 293 3.36 -22.38 7.46
C ASP A 293 4.48 -22.27 8.50
N PRO A 294 4.30 -22.85 9.73
CA PRO A 294 5.33 -22.83 10.78
C PRO A 294 6.70 -23.38 10.34
N LYS A 295 6.76 -24.24 9.34
CA LYS A 295 8.02 -24.76 8.78
C LYS A 295 8.92 -23.68 8.20
N SER A 296 8.36 -22.55 7.80
CA SER A 296 9.13 -21.41 7.29
C SER A 296 9.77 -20.56 8.39
N VAL A 297 9.30 -20.63 9.63
CA VAL A 297 9.71 -19.77 10.74
C VAL A 297 11.23 -19.79 11.00
N PRO A 298 11.92 -20.95 11.08
CA PRO A 298 13.36 -20.96 11.32
C PRO A 298 14.15 -20.22 10.22
N ALA A 299 13.76 -20.42 8.95
CA ALA A 299 14.38 -19.72 7.84
C ALA A 299 14.10 -18.21 7.93
N LEU A 300 12.86 -17.79 8.17
CA LEU A 300 12.49 -16.38 8.32
C LEU A 300 13.28 -15.70 9.45
N ILE A 301 13.50 -16.40 10.56
CA ILE A 301 14.31 -15.89 11.68
C ILE A 301 15.76 -15.65 11.22
N SER A 302 16.36 -16.52 10.42
CA SER A 302 17.73 -16.32 9.94
C SER A 302 17.86 -15.06 9.09
N TYR A 303 16.83 -14.69 8.32
CA TYR A 303 16.81 -13.47 7.51
C TYR A 303 16.62 -12.18 8.32
N LEU A 304 16.35 -12.23 9.62
CA LEU A 304 16.43 -11.06 10.50
C LEU A 304 17.86 -10.49 10.58
N ARG A 305 18.87 -11.31 10.30
CA ARG A 305 20.29 -10.92 10.25
C ARG A 305 20.79 -10.56 8.83
N SER A 306 19.91 -10.52 7.83
CA SER A 306 20.28 -10.16 6.45
C SER A 306 20.98 -8.80 6.40
N SER A 307 22.00 -8.68 5.55
CA SER A 307 22.66 -7.40 5.28
C SER A 307 21.73 -6.36 4.65
N TYR A 308 20.71 -6.82 3.91
CA TYR A 308 19.77 -5.95 3.20
C TYR A 308 18.60 -5.53 4.08
N PHE A 309 18.42 -4.22 4.26
CA PHE A 309 17.33 -3.66 5.05
C PHE A 309 15.94 -4.14 4.59
N ILE A 310 15.69 -4.15 3.27
CA ILE A 310 14.39 -4.56 2.69
C ILE A 310 14.05 -6.03 2.99
N VAL A 311 15.08 -6.89 3.06
CA VAL A 311 14.93 -8.31 3.40
C VAL A 311 14.61 -8.48 4.88
N ARG A 312 15.32 -7.76 5.75
CA ARG A 312 15.02 -7.76 7.20
C ARG A 312 13.59 -7.31 7.48
N GLN A 313 13.13 -6.22 6.83
CA GLN A 313 11.77 -5.71 7.00
C GLN A 313 10.72 -6.72 6.53
N ALA A 314 10.97 -7.39 5.41
CA ALA A 314 10.08 -8.45 4.94
C ALA A 314 10.03 -9.62 5.93
N ALA A 315 11.16 -10.04 6.49
CA ALA A 315 11.23 -11.10 7.50
C ALA A 315 10.47 -10.74 8.78
N VAL A 316 10.63 -9.50 9.28
CA VAL A 316 9.85 -8.99 10.43
C VAL A 316 8.35 -9.05 10.13
N SER A 317 7.94 -8.49 8.99
CA SER A 317 6.51 -8.46 8.60
C SER A 317 5.93 -9.87 8.41
N ALA A 318 6.72 -10.80 7.87
CA ALA A 318 6.33 -12.19 7.70
C ALA A 318 6.16 -12.89 9.07
N LEU A 319 7.14 -12.73 9.97
CA LEU A 319 7.11 -13.36 11.30
C LEU A 319 5.96 -12.83 12.17
N VAL A 320 5.69 -11.52 12.13
CA VAL A 320 4.56 -10.92 12.88
C VAL A 320 3.23 -11.59 12.56
N ARG A 321 3.02 -12.05 11.33
CA ARG A 321 1.78 -12.75 10.92
C ARG A 321 1.53 -14.06 11.64
N PHE A 322 2.58 -14.70 12.17
CA PHE A 322 2.43 -15.95 12.95
C PHE A 322 1.90 -15.71 14.37
N GLY A 323 1.86 -14.45 14.81
CA GLY A 323 1.34 -14.08 16.12
C GLY A 323 2.19 -14.62 17.27
N PRO A 324 1.59 -14.82 18.47
CA PRO A 324 2.32 -15.16 19.69
C PRO A 324 3.03 -16.53 19.67
N THR A 325 2.65 -17.43 18.78
CA THR A 325 3.19 -18.81 18.73
C THR A 325 4.68 -18.88 18.43
N ILE A 326 5.24 -17.84 17.77
CA ILE A 326 6.67 -17.79 17.44
C ILE A 326 7.56 -17.18 18.52
N VAL A 327 6.97 -16.59 19.57
CA VAL A 327 7.73 -15.92 20.65
C VAL A 327 8.86 -16.82 21.21
N PRO A 328 8.62 -18.11 21.53
CA PRO A 328 9.69 -18.98 22.02
C PRO A 328 10.83 -19.21 21.02
N LEU A 329 10.55 -19.10 19.72
CA LEU A 329 11.54 -19.30 18.64
C LEU A 329 12.33 -18.03 18.35
N VAL A 330 11.74 -16.85 18.58
CA VAL A 330 12.38 -15.54 18.34
C VAL A 330 13.23 -15.09 19.52
N LEU A 331 12.81 -15.40 20.77
CA LEU A 331 13.55 -15.03 21.98
C LEU A 331 15.02 -15.44 21.96
N PRO A 332 15.42 -16.64 21.51
CA PRO A 332 16.84 -17.02 21.43
C PRO A 332 17.70 -16.13 20.56
N VAL A 333 17.11 -15.38 19.60
CA VAL A 333 17.85 -14.39 18.78
C VAL A 333 18.41 -13.26 19.64
N LEU A 334 17.80 -12.98 20.81
CA LEU A 334 18.25 -11.96 21.75
C LEU A 334 19.38 -12.44 22.67
N SER A 335 19.75 -13.74 22.61
CA SER A 335 20.81 -14.28 23.46
C SER A 335 22.16 -13.61 23.15
N TYR A 336 22.90 -13.34 24.22
CA TYR A 336 24.23 -12.76 24.18
C TYR A 336 25.30 -13.82 24.38
N ASN A 337 26.45 -13.59 23.79
CA ASN A 337 27.63 -14.33 24.14
C ASN A 337 28.22 -13.72 25.41
N THR A 338 28.21 -14.46 26.51
CA THR A 338 28.78 -14.04 27.81
C THR A 338 30.25 -14.44 27.96
N SER A 339 30.87 -15.04 26.92
CA SER A 339 32.26 -15.44 26.95
C SER A 339 33.19 -14.25 27.18
N ASP A 340 34.31 -14.50 27.86
CA ASP A 340 35.38 -13.50 27.96
C ASP A 340 36.09 -13.39 26.61
N ILE A 341 35.93 -12.23 25.95
CA ILE A 341 36.55 -11.96 24.65
C ILE A 341 37.90 -11.25 24.78
N GLU A 342 38.28 -10.78 25.96
CA GLU A 342 39.51 -9.99 26.14
C GLU A 342 40.80 -10.70 25.71
N PRO A 343 40.97 -12.03 25.92
CA PRO A 343 42.11 -12.75 25.35
C PRO A 343 42.15 -12.69 23.83
N LEU A 344 40.98 -12.86 23.16
CA LEU A 344 40.91 -12.78 21.70
C LEU A 344 41.16 -11.37 21.17
N LEU A 345 40.71 -10.33 21.89
CA LEU A 345 40.96 -8.94 21.52
C LEU A 345 42.45 -8.58 21.70
N ARG A 346 43.12 -9.17 22.68
CA ARG A 346 44.57 -9.02 22.88
C ARG A 346 45.32 -9.65 21.68
N ASP A 347 44.98 -10.88 21.31
CA ASP A 347 45.60 -11.58 20.19
C ASP A 347 45.30 -10.86 18.87
N ALA A 348 44.11 -10.31 18.69
CA ALA A 348 43.73 -9.52 17.51
C ALA A 348 44.53 -8.20 17.38
N ARG A 349 45.05 -7.65 18.48
CA ARG A 349 45.91 -6.46 18.51
C ARG A 349 47.40 -6.79 18.41
N ASP A 350 47.78 -8.06 18.29
CA ASP A 350 49.19 -8.45 18.21
C ASP A 350 49.71 -8.27 16.78
N TRP A 351 50.29 -7.09 16.51
CA TRP A 351 50.87 -6.68 15.25
C TRP A 351 52.12 -7.48 14.86
N HIS A 352 52.72 -8.22 15.77
CA HIS A 352 53.96 -8.99 15.52
C HIS A 352 53.70 -10.41 15.02
N HIS A 353 52.46 -10.92 15.17
CA HIS A 353 52.07 -12.27 14.80
C HIS A 353 50.81 -12.29 13.92
N PRO A 354 50.95 -12.02 12.62
CA PRO A 354 49.79 -11.91 11.68
C PRO A 354 48.88 -13.14 11.65
N GLU A 355 49.45 -14.34 11.77
CA GLU A 355 48.67 -15.59 11.79
C GLU A 355 47.80 -15.71 13.05
N LEU A 356 48.33 -15.34 14.20
CA LEU A 356 47.58 -15.33 15.46
C LEU A 356 46.47 -14.26 15.39
N GLN A 357 46.81 -13.09 14.86
CA GLN A 357 45.84 -12.02 14.64
C GLN A 357 44.68 -12.46 13.74
N MET A 358 44.95 -13.15 12.62
CA MET A 358 43.92 -13.69 11.74
C MET A 358 43.03 -14.74 12.41
N ARG A 359 43.61 -15.62 13.22
CA ARG A 359 42.84 -16.61 13.99
C ARG A 359 41.93 -15.94 15.03
N ALA A 360 42.45 -14.97 15.74
CA ALA A 360 41.69 -14.19 16.73
C ALA A 360 40.54 -13.43 16.08
N LEU A 361 40.78 -12.76 14.92
CA LEU A 361 39.74 -12.05 14.17
C LEU A 361 38.61 -12.98 13.69
N ASN A 362 38.96 -14.16 13.19
CA ASN A 362 37.97 -15.16 12.79
C ASN A 362 37.17 -15.69 13.99
N ALA A 363 37.80 -15.89 15.14
CA ALA A 363 37.12 -16.29 16.38
C ALA A 363 36.17 -15.18 16.88
N VAL A 364 36.62 -13.93 16.91
CA VAL A 364 35.81 -12.75 17.27
C VAL A 364 34.63 -12.58 16.32
N ALA A 365 34.85 -12.78 15.02
CA ALA A 365 33.78 -12.75 14.02
C ALA A 365 32.72 -13.86 14.28
N GLY A 366 33.14 -15.01 14.76
CA GLY A 366 32.25 -16.13 15.11
C GLY A 366 31.45 -15.89 16.40
N LEU A 367 31.98 -15.12 17.33
CA LEU A 367 31.29 -14.74 18.58
C LEU A 367 30.23 -13.64 18.39
N GLU A 368 30.33 -12.86 17.31
CA GLU A 368 29.40 -11.76 16.96
C GLU A 368 29.23 -10.73 18.08
N ASP A 369 30.29 -10.54 18.91
CA ASP A 369 30.26 -9.70 20.09
C ASP A 369 30.60 -8.25 19.77
N HIS A 370 29.68 -7.34 20.11
CA HIS A 370 29.84 -5.90 19.82
C HIS A 370 30.98 -5.23 20.59
N ARG A 371 31.42 -5.81 21.73
CA ARG A 371 32.58 -5.30 22.51
C ARG A 371 33.87 -5.28 21.71
N ALA A 372 33.95 -6.08 20.62
CA ALA A 372 35.09 -6.11 19.72
C ALA A 372 35.13 -4.92 18.74
N VAL A 373 34.03 -4.19 18.54
CA VAL A 373 33.95 -3.13 17.52
C VAL A 373 35.03 -2.06 17.64
N PRO A 374 35.37 -1.51 18.82
CA PRO A 374 36.44 -0.50 18.91
C PRO A 374 37.79 -1.04 18.46
N CYS A 375 38.14 -2.27 18.88
CA CYS A 375 39.36 -2.93 18.47
C CYS A 375 39.41 -3.21 16.97
N LEU A 376 38.32 -3.74 16.41
CA LEU A 376 38.22 -4.04 14.98
C LEU A 376 38.31 -2.78 14.12
N LYS A 377 37.73 -1.66 14.54
CA LYS A 377 37.86 -0.38 13.82
C LYS A 377 39.31 0.09 13.78
N GLN A 378 40.02 0.03 14.89
CA GLN A 378 41.45 0.37 14.91
C GLN A 378 42.25 -0.51 13.94
N ILE A 379 41.97 -1.81 13.88
CA ILE A 379 42.63 -2.74 12.97
C ILE A 379 42.30 -2.41 11.50
N VAL A 380 41.09 -1.97 11.18
CA VAL A 380 40.74 -1.51 9.83
C VAL A 380 41.53 -0.28 9.42
N ASP A 381 41.78 0.64 10.37
CA ASP A 381 42.47 1.89 10.09
C ASP A 381 44.00 1.70 9.97
N GLU A 382 44.58 0.81 10.79
CA GLU A 382 46.05 0.70 11.00
C GLU A 382 46.67 -0.64 10.56
N GLY A 383 45.86 -1.67 10.23
CA GLY A 383 46.30 -3.04 9.99
C GLY A 383 46.90 -3.29 8.58
N LEU A 384 47.50 -4.46 8.43
CA LEU A 384 47.90 -4.95 7.11
C LEU A 384 46.70 -5.27 6.23
N PRO A 385 46.79 -5.20 4.88
CA PRO A 385 45.66 -5.33 3.98
C PRO A 385 44.77 -6.57 4.23
N ASP A 386 45.37 -7.74 4.41
CA ASP A 386 44.61 -8.98 4.64
C ASP A 386 43.90 -8.99 5.98
N VAL A 387 44.53 -8.39 6.99
CA VAL A 387 44.00 -8.25 8.34
C VAL A 387 42.86 -7.21 8.37
N GLN A 388 42.99 -6.13 7.63
CA GLN A 388 41.92 -5.14 7.43
C GLN A 388 40.67 -5.77 6.84
N VAL A 389 40.84 -6.64 5.81
CA VAL A 389 39.73 -7.38 5.21
C VAL A 389 39.04 -8.28 6.23
N ALA A 390 39.79 -9.03 7.03
CA ALA A 390 39.23 -9.91 8.06
C ALA A 390 38.51 -9.11 9.17
N ALA A 391 39.09 -7.99 9.62
CA ALA A 391 38.46 -7.09 10.59
C ALA A 391 37.17 -6.47 10.05
N THR A 392 37.15 -6.07 8.78
CA THR A 392 35.96 -5.55 8.10
C THR A 392 34.86 -6.61 8.02
N GLN A 393 35.21 -7.87 7.71
CA GLN A 393 34.26 -8.99 7.70
C GLN A 393 33.70 -9.28 9.10
N ALA A 394 34.55 -9.22 10.13
CA ALA A 394 34.14 -9.38 11.52
C ALA A 394 33.15 -8.26 11.94
N LEU A 395 33.45 -7.00 11.63
CA LEU A 395 32.55 -5.87 11.87
C LEU A 395 31.20 -6.04 11.16
N PHE A 396 31.22 -6.54 9.94
CA PHE A 396 30.00 -6.79 9.19
C PHE A 396 29.14 -7.89 9.85
N ARG A 397 29.74 -9.00 10.29
CA ARG A 397 29.02 -10.08 11.01
C ARG A 397 28.41 -9.59 12.32
N ILE A 398 29.18 -8.84 13.12
CA ILE A 398 28.69 -8.24 14.38
C ILE A 398 27.51 -7.28 14.11
N GLY A 399 27.61 -6.47 13.04
CA GLY A 399 26.52 -5.61 12.61
C GLY A 399 25.26 -6.40 12.22
N CYS A 400 25.41 -7.50 11.48
CA CYS A 400 24.29 -8.37 11.11
C CYS A 400 23.61 -8.98 12.34
N ALA A 401 24.37 -9.40 13.36
CA ALA A 401 23.83 -9.92 14.61
C ALA A 401 23.02 -8.87 15.38
N ALA A 402 23.55 -7.65 15.51
CA ALA A 402 22.82 -6.54 16.12
C ALA A 402 21.52 -6.21 15.36
N TRP A 403 21.57 -6.19 14.03
CA TRP A 403 20.36 -6.02 13.21
C TRP A 403 19.35 -7.15 13.43
N GLY A 404 19.81 -8.40 13.56
CA GLY A 404 18.98 -9.54 13.90
C GLY A 404 18.24 -9.36 15.22
N ARG A 405 18.96 -8.91 16.28
CA ARG A 405 18.37 -8.61 17.60
C ARG A 405 17.36 -7.47 17.52
N CYS A 406 17.68 -6.37 16.80
CA CYS A 406 16.72 -5.29 16.56
C CYS A 406 15.44 -5.79 15.88
N CYS A 407 15.58 -6.62 14.84
CA CYS A 407 14.45 -7.17 14.11
C CYS A 407 13.65 -8.16 14.96
N ALA A 408 14.30 -8.99 15.77
CA ALA A 408 13.64 -9.88 16.73
C ALA A 408 12.80 -9.10 17.73
N LEU A 409 13.34 -7.99 18.28
CA LEU A 409 12.60 -7.09 19.17
C LEU A 409 11.36 -6.50 18.49
N LYS A 410 11.44 -6.12 17.21
CA LYS A 410 10.28 -5.65 16.44
C LYS A 410 9.22 -6.73 16.28
N VAL A 411 9.61 -7.96 16.01
CA VAL A 411 8.67 -9.09 15.95
C VAL A 411 8.01 -9.30 17.32
N LEU A 412 8.80 -9.31 18.40
CA LEU A 412 8.30 -9.49 19.76
C LEU A 412 7.36 -8.36 20.20
N ALA A 413 7.61 -7.12 19.78
CA ALA A 413 6.71 -5.99 20.04
C ALA A 413 5.29 -6.20 19.52
N GLU A 414 5.13 -6.94 18.41
CA GLU A 414 3.84 -7.21 17.78
C GLU A 414 3.22 -8.54 18.22
N THR A 415 4.03 -9.51 18.65
CA THR A 415 3.59 -10.90 18.87
C THR A 415 3.63 -11.34 20.33
N ALA A 416 4.47 -10.71 21.17
CA ALA A 416 4.63 -11.10 22.55
C ALA A 416 3.60 -10.45 23.49
N THR A 417 3.47 -11.01 24.67
CA THR A 417 2.68 -10.48 25.79
C THR A 417 3.61 -10.03 26.93
N VAL A 418 3.04 -9.43 27.95
CA VAL A 418 3.78 -8.96 29.16
C VAL A 418 4.63 -10.08 29.78
N SER A 419 4.25 -11.34 29.65
CA SER A 419 5.01 -12.49 30.17
C SER A 419 6.41 -12.66 29.54
N ALA A 420 6.65 -12.05 28.35
CA ALA A 420 7.96 -12.06 27.71
C ALA A 420 8.92 -10.97 28.26
N VAL A 421 8.42 -9.99 29.02
CA VAL A 421 9.20 -8.86 29.55
C VAL A 421 10.48 -9.31 30.23
N PRO A 422 10.51 -10.26 31.20
CA PRO A 422 11.75 -10.65 31.88
C PRO A 422 12.84 -11.16 30.92
N LYS A 423 12.44 -11.80 29.81
CA LYS A 423 13.38 -12.33 28.81
C LYS A 423 13.91 -11.24 27.85
N ILE A 424 13.23 -10.10 27.76
CA ILE A 424 13.61 -8.97 26.90
C ILE A 424 14.45 -7.96 27.69
N LEU A 425 14.28 -7.85 29.01
CA LEU A 425 15.01 -6.89 29.86
C LEU A 425 16.53 -6.87 29.65
N PRO A 426 17.23 -8.00 29.46
CA PRO A 426 18.67 -8.00 29.18
C PRO A 426 19.06 -7.17 27.96
N SER A 427 18.16 -7.04 26.97
CA SER A 427 18.40 -6.23 25.76
C SER A 427 18.56 -4.73 26.04
N LEU A 428 18.16 -4.24 27.21
CA LEU A 428 18.41 -2.86 27.64
C LEU A 428 19.89 -2.62 28.03
N GLN A 429 20.68 -3.67 28.15
CA GLN A 429 22.11 -3.63 28.44
C GLN A 429 22.96 -4.08 27.27
N ASP A 430 22.34 -4.23 26.08
CA ASP A 430 23.06 -4.61 24.85
C ASP A 430 24.17 -3.60 24.53
N ASP A 431 25.30 -4.07 24.04
CA ASP A 431 26.41 -3.20 23.63
C ASP A 431 26.01 -2.27 22.48
N SER A 432 25.11 -2.73 21.60
CA SER A 432 24.55 -1.92 20.52
C SER A 432 23.45 -0.99 21.03
N ASP A 433 23.68 0.30 20.90
CA ASP A 433 22.70 1.35 21.23
C ASP A 433 21.39 1.23 20.43
N ASN A 434 21.46 0.75 19.18
CA ASN A 434 20.28 0.47 18.37
C ASN A 434 19.44 -0.68 18.95
N VAL A 435 20.07 -1.71 19.51
CA VAL A 435 19.36 -2.81 20.18
C VAL A 435 18.70 -2.30 21.46
N ARG A 436 19.42 -1.51 22.28
CA ARG A 436 18.85 -0.89 23.47
C ARG A 436 17.66 0.02 23.13
N PHE A 437 17.77 0.80 22.05
CA PHE A 437 16.68 1.64 21.56
C PHE A 437 15.42 0.82 21.21
N GLU A 438 15.56 -0.25 20.42
CA GLU A 438 14.43 -1.11 20.07
C GLU A 438 13.90 -1.88 21.30
N ALA A 439 14.76 -2.25 22.25
CA ALA A 439 14.33 -2.86 23.51
C ALA A 439 13.43 -1.93 24.33
N VAL A 440 13.79 -0.65 24.44
CA VAL A 440 12.95 0.37 25.08
C VAL A 440 11.57 0.45 24.41
N ARG A 441 11.53 0.48 23.08
CA ARG A 441 10.27 0.53 22.31
C ARG A 441 9.40 -0.71 22.53
N THR A 442 10.04 -1.88 22.47
CA THR A 442 9.36 -3.17 22.64
C THR A 442 8.78 -3.28 24.04
N LEU A 443 9.59 -3.02 25.08
CA LEU A 443 9.15 -3.04 26.47
C LEU A 443 8.04 -2.01 26.75
N GLY A 444 8.15 -0.83 26.15
CA GLY A 444 7.12 0.19 26.27
C GLY A 444 5.78 -0.21 25.65
N ARG A 445 5.80 -0.99 24.57
CA ARG A 445 4.60 -1.51 23.91
C ARG A 445 3.98 -2.67 24.68
N LEU A 446 4.80 -3.57 25.21
CA LEU A 446 4.34 -4.68 26.03
C LEU A 446 3.79 -4.22 27.39
N GLY A 447 4.35 -3.13 27.93
CA GLY A 447 3.90 -2.56 29.20
C GLY A 447 4.34 -3.38 30.42
N GLY A 448 3.64 -3.14 31.53
CA GLY A 448 3.91 -3.78 32.81
C GLY A 448 4.84 -2.97 33.72
N ASP A 449 4.69 -3.12 35.04
CA ASP A 449 5.44 -2.32 36.03
C ASP A 449 6.94 -2.61 36.01
N GLU A 450 7.32 -3.86 35.73
CA GLU A 450 8.73 -4.26 35.62
C GLU A 450 9.41 -3.59 34.42
N ALA A 451 8.75 -3.56 33.26
CA ALA A 451 9.24 -2.85 32.09
C ALA A 451 9.43 -1.37 32.37
N VAL A 452 8.44 -0.72 32.99
CA VAL A 452 8.50 0.71 33.34
C VAL A 452 9.67 1.02 34.27
N LYS A 453 9.90 0.20 35.32
CA LYS A 453 11.03 0.35 36.23
C LYS A 453 12.39 0.37 35.51
N HIS A 454 12.58 -0.58 34.57
CA HIS A 454 13.83 -0.68 33.83
C HIS A 454 13.97 0.43 32.77
N ILE A 455 12.87 0.84 32.14
CA ILE A 455 12.88 1.99 31.22
C ILE A 455 13.23 3.29 31.96
N ILE A 456 12.76 3.48 33.21
CA ILE A 456 13.16 4.60 34.07
C ILE A 456 14.69 4.61 34.30
N LEU A 457 15.30 3.44 34.58
CA LEU A 457 16.74 3.32 34.74
C LEU A 457 17.47 3.66 33.43
N THR A 458 17.00 3.18 32.31
CA THR A 458 17.55 3.48 30.97
C THR A 458 17.44 4.98 30.67
N ALA A 459 16.30 5.60 30.92
CA ALA A 459 16.09 7.04 30.73
C ALA A 459 17.08 7.89 31.54
N ARG A 460 17.54 7.39 32.69
CA ARG A 460 18.46 8.08 33.58
C ARG A 460 19.94 7.84 33.26
N LYS A 461 20.30 6.64 32.80
CA LYS A 461 21.69 6.17 32.79
C LYS A 461 22.25 5.76 31.44
N ASP A 462 21.44 5.58 30.40
CA ASP A 462 21.96 5.14 29.11
C ASP A 462 22.97 6.14 28.53
N LEU A 463 24.04 5.62 27.95
CA LEU A 463 25.11 6.46 27.38
C LEU A 463 24.63 7.21 26.13
N ALA A 464 23.79 6.56 25.27
CA ALA A 464 23.27 7.15 24.06
C ALA A 464 22.05 8.05 24.35
N ASP A 465 22.14 9.30 23.96
CA ASP A 465 21.08 10.29 24.18
C ASP A 465 19.78 9.95 23.47
N PHE A 466 19.84 9.38 22.25
CA PHE A 466 18.66 8.97 21.52
C PHE A 466 17.93 7.78 22.19
N VAL A 467 18.65 6.91 22.92
CA VAL A 467 18.05 5.85 23.74
C VAL A 467 17.34 6.46 24.94
N ARG A 468 18.02 7.40 25.66
CA ARG A 468 17.38 8.14 26.77
C ARG A 468 16.14 8.88 26.28
N ARG A 469 16.24 9.61 25.16
CA ARG A 469 15.10 10.32 24.54
C ARG A 469 13.92 9.38 24.27
N GLU A 470 14.18 8.20 23.71
CA GLU A 470 13.13 7.23 23.43
C GLU A 470 12.50 6.68 24.70
N ALA A 471 13.31 6.42 25.73
CA ALA A 471 12.82 6.03 27.05
C ALA A 471 11.84 7.07 27.62
N PHE A 472 12.19 8.36 27.56
CA PHE A 472 11.28 9.43 27.97
C PHE A 472 10.01 9.48 27.12
N ARG A 473 10.13 9.26 25.78
CA ARG A 473 8.97 9.22 24.90
C ARG A 473 7.99 8.10 25.28
N VAL A 474 8.53 6.91 25.55
CA VAL A 474 7.75 5.74 25.97
C VAL A 474 7.11 5.98 27.33
N LEU A 475 7.86 6.49 28.31
CA LEU A 475 7.33 6.79 29.65
C LEU A 475 6.17 7.80 29.61
N ARG A 476 6.20 8.76 28.70
CA ARG A 476 5.08 9.68 28.49
C ARG A 476 3.81 8.96 28.01
N ALA A 477 3.96 7.98 27.11
CA ALA A 477 2.84 7.28 26.52
C ALA A 477 2.23 6.21 27.45
N ALA A 478 3.06 5.48 28.20
CA ALA A 478 2.65 4.29 28.94
C ALA A 478 2.92 4.36 30.45
N GLY A 479 3.66 5.36 30.89
CA GLY A 479 4.20 5.44 32.26
C GLY A 479 3.55 6.49 33.16
N LEU A 480 2.62 7.31 32.65
CA LEU A 480 1.95 8.35 33.46
C LEU A 480 1.24 7.70 34.67
N GLY A 481 1.53 8.22 35.87
CA GLY A 481 1.00 7.66 37.11
C GLY A 481 1.84 6.52 37.74
N LYS A 482 2.87 6.02 37.05
CA LYS A 482 3.76 5.00 37.61
C LYS A 482 4.81 5.63 38.51
N ALA A 483 5.17 4.91 39.60
CA ALA A 483 6.19 5.35 40.55
C ALA A 483 7.55 5.62 39.85
N GLY A 484 8.19 6.73 40.19
CA GLY A 484 9.51 7.12 39.70
C GLY A 484 9.54 7.87 38.37
N VAL A 485 8.46 7.91 37.59
CA VAL A 485 8.43 8.63 36.28
C VAL A 485 8.55 10.14 36.49
N LEU A 486 7.88 10.68 37.49
CA LEU A 486 8.00 12.10 37.87
C LEU A 486 9.45 12.48 38.23
N GLU A 487 10.09 11.67 39.06
CA GLU A 487 11.46 11.93 39.49
C GLU A 487 12.48 11.88 38.35
N VAL A 488 12.37 10.88 37.47
CA VAL A 488 13.25 10.79 36.30
C VAL A 488 13.01 11.92 35.32
N ALA A 489 11.77 12.38 35.15
CA ALA A 489 11.46 13.53 34.31
C ALA A 489 12.03 14.85 34.89
N LEU A 490 11.97 15.05 36.21
CA LEU A 490 12.62 16.16 36.87
C LEU A 490 14.16 16.11 36.70
N HIS A 491 14.75 14.91 36.76
CA HIS A 491 16.17 14.71 36.51
C HIS A 491 16.54 15.02 35.05
N GLY A 492 15.71 14.55 34.11
CA GLY A 492 15.94 14.70 32.68
C GLY A 492 15.89 16.14 32.16
N LEU A 493 15.31 17.09 32.92
CA LEU A 493 15.43 18.53 32.60
C LEU A 493 16.87 19.06 32.69
N LYS A 494 17.79 18.31 33.29
CA LYS A 494 19.21 18.65 33.42
C LYS A 494 20.11 17.82 32.50
N ASP A 495 19.53 17.02 31.58
CA ASP A 495 20.30 16.17 30.67
C ASP A 495 21.16 17.01 29.71
N ALA A 496 22.31 16.45 29.30
CA ALA A 496 23.18 17.09 28.32
C ALA A 496 22.47 17.26 26.96
N SER A 497 21.65 16.28 26.55
CA SER A 497 20.89 16.33 25.29
C SER A 497 19.67 17.24 25.44
N ARG A 498 19.55 18.22 24.54
CA ARG A 498 18.38 19.11 24.47
C ARG A 498 17.08 18.33 24.18
N GLU A 499 17.17 17.27 23.37
CA GLU A 499 16.05 16.41 23.01
C GLU A 499 15.48 15.71 24.25
N VAL A 500 16.34 15.23 25.14
CA VAL A 500 15.96 14.63 26.43
C VAL A 500 15.30 15.68 27.32
N ARG A 501 15.89 16.89 27.43
CA ARG A 501 15.28 17.98 28.20
C ARG A 501 13.89 18.36 27.70
N CYS A 502 13.70 18.42 26.35
CA CYS A 502 12.37 18.66 25.73
C CYS A 502 11.36 17.59 26.12
N GLN A 503 11.71 16.31 26.00
CA GLN A 503 10.79 15.21 26.35
C GLN A 503 10.46 15.23 27.85
N SER A 504 11.42 15.53 28.70
CA SER A 504 11.22 15.68 30.15
C SER A 504 10.23 16.79 30.47
N ALA A 505 10.36 17.96 29.84
CA ALA A 505 9.41 19.05 30.00
C ALA A 505 7.99 18.66 29.58
N ARG A 506 7.87 17.96 28.44
CA ARG A 506 6.56 17.46 27.93
C ARG A 506 5.91 16.46 28.88
N ILE A 507 6.69 15.55 29.46
CA ILE A 507 6.20 14.60 30.47
C ILE A 507 5.66 15.37 31.67
N LEU A 508 6.45 16.29 32.24
CA LEU A 508 6.05 17.06 33.39
C LEU A 508 4.78 17.87 33.18
N GLY A 509 4.63 18.45 31.96
CA GLY A 509 3.40 19.13 31.55
C GLY A 509 2.20 18.21 31.34
N SER A 510 2.41 16.89 31.20
CA SER A 510 1.32 15.89 31.15
C SER A 510 0.96 15.32 32.54
N PHE A 511 1.93 15.31 33.46
CA PHE A 511 1.71 14.87 34.87
C PHE A 511 0.89 15.85 35.69
N LEU A 512 1.05 17.14 35.43
CA LEU A 512 0.43 18.25 36.17
C LEU A 512 0.70 18.19 37.69
N ASP A 513 1.87 17.65 38.12
CA ASP A 513 2.24 17.65 39.51
C ASP A 513 2.86 19.01 39.89
N PRO A 514 2.32 19.73 40.89
CA PRO A 514 2.80 21.05 41.30
C PRO A 514 4.30 21.12 41.60
N LYS A 515 4.90 20.00 42.05
CA LYS A 515 6.37 19.93 42.34
C LYS A 515 7.21 20.20 41.09
N SER A 516 6.69 20.05 39.91
CA SER A 516 7.40 20.25 38.65
C SER A 516 7.41 21.70 38.17
N ILE A 517 6.49 22.55 38.65
CA ILE A 517 6.32 23.94 38.18
C ILE A 517 7.61 24.75 38.31
N LEU A 518 8.28 24.70 39.46
CA LEU A 518 9.54 25.43 39.65
C LEU A 518 10.67 24.94 38.75
N SER A 519 10.73 23.64 38.46
CA SER A 519 11.72 23.05 37.56
C SER A 519 11.46 23.42 36.11
N LEU A 520 10.20 23.41 35.68
CA LEU A 520 9.77 23.88 34.37
C LEU A 520 10.04 25.38 34.20
N LEU A 521 9.77 26.18 35.23
CA LEU A 521 10.08 27.61 35.22
C LEU A 521 11.56 27.89 35.01
N ARG A 522 12.46 27.13 35.64
CA ARG A 522 13.90 27.21 35.36
C ARG A 522 14.22 26.80 33.92
N ALA A 523 13.56 25.77 33.38
CA ALA A 523 13.78 25.31 32.02
C ALA A 523 13.31 26.34 30.94
N THR A 524 12.46 27.32 31.30
CA THR A 524 12.16 28.44 30.38
C THR A 524 13.37 29.31 30.09
N ALA A 525 14.45 29.21 30.89
CA ALA A 525 15.71 29.91 30.67
C ALA A 525 16.79 29.04 30.00
N ASP A 526 16.43 27.87 29.46
CA ASP A 526 17.36 26.96 28.79
C ASP A 526 18.08 27.63 27.61
N ALA A 527 19.30 27.20 27.32
CA ALA A 527 20.08 27.71 26.20
C ALA A 527 19.36 27.47 24.85
N HIS A 528 18.68 26.33 24.71
CA HIS A 528 17.99 25.95 23.47
C HIS A 528 16.53 26.39 23.47
N TRP A 529 16.11 27.01 22.37
CA TRP A 529 14.75 27.53 22.21
C TRP A 529 13.67 26.45 22.32
N SER A 530 13.91 25.23 21.74
CA SER A 530 12.96 24.10 21.78
C SER A 530 12.67 23.57 23.20
N VAL A 531 13.67 23.66 24.10
CA VAL A 531 13.49 23.31 25.52
C VAL A 531 12.65 24.38 26.21
N ARG A 532 12.96 25.66 25.94
CA ARG A 532 12.19 26.79 26.45
C ARG A 532 10.71 26.70 26.08
N GLU A 533 10.44 26.47 24.79
CA GLU A 533 9.08 26.30 24.27
C GLU A 533 8.37 25.10 24.90
N SER A 534 9.06 23.95 25.01
CA SER A 534 8.49 22.75 25.65
C SER A 534 8.15 22.99 27.14
N ALA A 535 8.96 23.77 27.85
CA ALA A 535 8.74 24.15 29.23
C ALA A 535 7.59 25.16 29.37
N GLU A 536 7.51 26.16 28.48
CA GLU A 536 6.43 27.14 28.45
C GLU A 536 5.08 26.45 28.18
N ASN A 537 5.00 25.57 27.15
CA ASN A 537 3.81 24.79 26.87
C ASN A 537 3.42 23.87 28.03
N ALA A 538 4.42 23.28 28.72
CA ALA A 538 4.17 22.49 29.92
C ALA A 538 3.53 23.33 31.02
N LEU A 539 4.03 24.56 31.27
CA LEU A 539 3.51 25.48 32.27
C LEU A 539 2.08 25.95 31.90
N LEU A 540 1.78 26.17 30.62
CA LEU A 540 0.43 26.50 30.14
C LEU A 540 -0.57 25.37 30.46
N ASN A 541 -0.14 24.11 30.36
CA ASN A 541 -1.00 22.97 30.72
C ASN A 541 -1.41 22.95 32.20
N PHE A 542 -0.60 23.52 33.10
CA PHE A 542 -0.94 23.68 34.53
C PHE A 542 -2.04 24.73 34.74
N GLY A 543 -2.21 25.65 33.78
CA GLY A 543 -3.23 26.69 33.89
C GLY A 543 -3.12 27.48 35.20
N ARG A 544 -4.21 27.50 35.98
CA ARG A 544 -4.32 28.28 37.22
C ARG A 544 -3.33 27.88 38.32
N ASP A 545 -2.87 26.63 38.33
CA ASP A 545 -1.95 26.12 39.36
C ASP A 545 -0.54 26.70 39.18
N ALA A 546 -0.17 27.13 37.96
CA ALA A 546 1.11 27.78 37.69
C ALA A 546 1.11 29.28 38.02
N VAL A 547 -0.04 29.92 38.25
CA VAL A 547 -0.14 31.38 38.37
C VAL A 547 0.66 31.92 39.53
N ASP A 548 0.52 31.38 40.72
CA ASP A 548 1.23 31.91 41.91
C ASP A 548 2.76 31.75 41.81
N PRO A 549 3.32 30.59 41.39
CA PRO A 549 4.74 30.47 41.08
C PRO A 549 5.24 31.44 39.99
N LEU A 550 4.45 31.67 38.94
CA LEU A 550 4.78 32.61 37.88
C LEU A 550 4.78 34.05 38.40
N ILE A 551 3.81 34.45 39.22
CA ILE A 551 3.78 35.77 39.86
C ILE A 551 5.07 36.00 40.71
N GLN A 552 5.50 35.00 41.45
CA GLN A 552 6.77 35.12 42.20
C GLN A 552 7.97 35.30 41.24
N ALA A 553 7.96 34.65 40.07
CA ALA A 553 9.02 34.74 39.10
C ALA A 553 9.05 36.09 38.32
N LEU A 554 8.01 36.92 38.38
CA LEU A 554 8.08 38.32 37.92
C LEU A 554 9.13 39.15 38.70
N LYS A 555 9.53 38.72 39.90
CA LYS A 555 10.58 39.36 40.68
C LYS A 555 12.00 38.95 40.25
N SER A 556 12.14 38.04 39.29
CA SER A 556 13.45 37.54 38.81
C SER A 556 14.37 38.69 38.39
N PRO A 557 15.67 38.63 38.71
CA PRO A 557 16.65 39.60 38.23
C PRO A 557 16.81 39.54 36.70
N THR A 558 16.56 38.40 36.11
CA THR A 558 16.77 38.16 34.68
C THR A 558 15.58 38.67 33.87
N TRP A 559 15.80 39.63 32.98
CA TRP A 559 14.75 40.24 32.17
C TRP A 559 14.05 39.22 31.23
N THR A 560 14.79 38.24 30.68
CA THR A 560 14.25 37.20 29.82
C THR A 560 13.25 36.31 30.55
N THR A 561 13.48 36.02 31.82
CA THR A 561 12.53 35.28 32.66
C THR A 561 11.25 36.11 32.87
N ARG A 562 11.40 37.39 33.23
CA ARG A 562 10.26 38.28 33.44
C ARG A 562 9.41 38.44 32.17
N PHE A 563 10.07 38.58 31.01
CA PHE A 563 9.42 38.63 29.68
C PHE A 563 8.53 37.42 29.45
N ARG A 564 9.07 36.20 29.64
CA ARG A 564 8.34 34.95 29.40
C ARG A 564 7.23 34.72 30.39
N VAL A 565 7.52 34.98 31.65
CA VAL A 565 6.55 34.85 32.75
C VAL A 565 5.35 35.79 32.51
N ALA A 566 5.63 37.05 32.12
CA ALA A 566 4.56 37.99 31.82
C ALA A 566 3.67 37.48 30.67
N ARG A 567 4.28 36.94 29.58
CA ARG A 567 3.55 36.35 28.47
C ARG A 567 2.71 35.15 28.93
N LEU A 568 3.29 34.21 29.68
CA LEU A 568 2.58 33.03 30.16
C LEU A 568 1.38 33.41 31.06
N LEU A 569 1.52 34.40 31.93
CA LEU A 569 0.42 34.88 32.76
C LEU A 569 -0.71 35.47 31.90
N GLY A 570 -0.37 36.19 30.81
CA GLY A 570 -1.36 36.69 29.86
C GLY A 570 -2.09 35.59 29.08
N GLU A 571 -1.36 34.54 28.70
CA GLU A 571 -1.90 33.38 27.98
C GLU A 571 -2.75 32.48 28.90
N ILE A 572 -2.40 32.32 30.18
CA ILE A 572 -3.20 31.57 31.17
C ILE A 572 -4.55 32.27 31.45
N GLY A 573 -4.58 33.58 31.38
CA GLY A 573 -5.83 34.32 31.48
C GLY A 573 -6.40 34.45 32.90
N ASP A 574 -5.61 34.24 33.96
CA ASP A 574 -6.11 34.31 35.35
C ASP A 574 -6.05 35.75 35.90
N PRO A 575 -7.19 36.31 36.37
CA PRO A 575 -7.26 37.68 36.88
C PRO A 575 -6.30 37.98 38.05
N ARG A 576 -5.87 36.97 38.80
CA ARG A 576 -4.87 37.14 39.92
C ARG A 576 -3.56 37.74 39.42
N ALA A 577 -3.24 37.63 38.12
CA ALA A 577 -2.02 38.17 37.54
C ALA A 577 -2.08 39.69 37.28
N ILE A 578 -3.25 40.32 37.25
CA ILE A 578 -3.42 41.73 36.86
C ILE A 578 -2.65 42.66 37.77
N ALA A 579 -2.86 42.60 39.09
CA ALA A 579 -2.19 43.49 40.04
C ALA A 579 -0.65 43.27 40.07
N PRO A 580 -0.13 42.01 40.08
CA PRO A 580 1.34 41.77 39.97
C PRO A 580 1.96 42.26 38.64
N LEU A 581 1.26 42.12 37.52
CA LEU A 581 1.74 42.62 36.21
C LEU A 581 1.78 44.14 36.18
N ARG A 582 0.75 44.84 36.73
CA ARG A 582 0.77 46.32 36.88
C ARG A 582 1.94 46.79 37.75
N ALA A 583 2.19 46.11 38.86
CA ALA A 583 3.35 46.40 39.73
C ALA A 583 4.69 46.17 39.01
N ALA A 584 4.80 45.12 38.19
CA ALA A 584 5.99 44.88 37.38
C ALA A 584 6.18 45.94 36.25
N LEU A 585 5.12 46.45 35.67
CA LEU A 585 5.16 47.51 34.68
C LEU A 585 5.73 48.83 35.26
N GLY A 586 5.39 49.14 36.51
CA GLY A 586 5.87 50.31 37.26
C GLY A 586 7.33 50.25 37.71
N ARG A 587 8.06 49.15 37.47
CA ARG A 587 9.45 48.95 37.92
C ARG A 587 10.38 49.91 37.21
N ARG A 588 11.16 50.68 38.01
CA ARG A 588 12.18 51.59 37.45
C ARG A 588 13.27 50.82 36.74
N GLY A 589 13.63 51.18 35.50
CA GLY A 589 14.68 50.53 34.71
C GLY A 589 14.24 49.23 34.01
N GLU A 590 12.96 48.90 33.99
CA GLU A 590 12.49 47.74 33.22
C GLU A 590 12.66 47.92 31.70
N ARG A 591 13.09 46.84 30.99
CA ARG A 591 13.35 46.90 29.56
C ARG A 591 12.07 47.14 28.77
N LYS A 592 12.20 47.85 27.64
CA LYS A 592 11.08 48.13 26.73
C LYS A 592 10.35 46.87 26.27
N ASP A 593 11.10 45.82 25.93
CA ASP A 593 10.53 44.53 25.45
C ASP A 593 9.63 43.88 26.51
N VAL A 594 10.07 43.92 27.78
CA VAL A 594 9.29 43.38 28.92
C VAL A 594 8.03 44.21 29.15
N ARG A 595 8.12 45.52 29.07
CA ARG A 595 6.98 46.45 29.23
C ARG A 595 5.90 46.18 28.20
N VAL A 596 6.29 46.05 26.90
CA VAL A 596 5.37 45.78 25.81
C VAL A 596 4.60 44.44 26.04
N VAL A 597 5.29 43.39 26.46
CA VAL A 597 4.65 42.10 26.75
C VAL A 597 3.73 42.18 27.97
N ILE A 598 4.11 42.91 29.03
CA ILE A 598 3.25 43.11 30.20
C ILE A 598 1.98 43.88 29.81
N GLU A 599 2.08 44.92 28.97
CA GLU A 599 0.94 45.70 28.47
C GLU A 599 0.00 44.85 27.63
N ASP A 600 0.56 43.99 26.75
CA ASP A 600 -0.21 43.07 25.95
C ASP A 600 -0.94 42.03 26.83
N SER A 601 -0.25 41.45 27.82
CA SER A 601 -0.81 40.51 28.78
C SER A 601 -1.92 41.14 29.62
N LEU A 602 -1.75 42.39 30.05
CA LEU A 602 -2.81 43.13 30.75
C LEU A 602 -4.04 43.36 29.89
N ARG A 603 -3.85 43.74 28.60
CA ARG A 603 -4.98 43.85 27.65
C ARG A 603 -5.77 42.57 27.52
N LYS A 604 -5.10 41.41 27.38
CA LYS A 604 -5.74 40.10 27.29
C LYS A 604 -6.52 39.75 28.56
N LEU A 605 -5.99 40.09 29.72
CA LEU A 605 -6.60 39.80 31.02
C LEU A 605 -7.78 40.73 31.37
N GLU A 606 -7.71 41.99 30.94
CA GLU A 606 -8.73 43.02 31.23
C GLU A 606 -9.88 43.01 30.20
N ASN A 607 -9.60 42.59 28.94
CA ASN A 607 -10.59 42.48 27.87
C ASN A 607 -10.57 41.11 27.19
N PRO A 608 -11.04 40.05 27.86
CA PRO A 608 -11.00 38.68 27.31
C PRO A 608 -11.93 38.47 26.09
N ALA A 609 -12.83 39.41 25.82
CA ALA A 609 -13.72 39.35 24.64
C ALA A 609 -13.10 39.99 23.37
N ALA A 610 -11.94 40.62 23.47
CA ALA A 610 -11.25 41.26 22.35
C ALA A 610 -9.95 40.54 21.92
N ALA A 611 -9.62 39.40 22.55
CA ALA A 611 -8.50 38.53 22.29
C ALA A 611 -8.99 37.21 21.67
#